data_e806708ce44bc2e0d06e267d073d8efd
#
_entry.id   e806708ce44bc2e0d06e267d073d8efd
#
_cell.length_a   1.000
_cell.length_b   1.000
_cell.length_c   1.000
_cell.angle_alpha   90.00
_cell.angle_beta   90.00
_cell.angle_gamma   90.00
#
_symmetry.space_group_name_H-M   'P 1'
#
loop_
_entity.id
_entity.type
_entity.pdbx_description
1 polymer ?
#
loop_
_entity_poly.entity_id
_entity_poly.type
_entity_poly.pdbx_seq_one_letter_code
_entity_poly.pdbx_strand_id
1 'polypeptide(L)'
;GDNHALKAEWAHVFLNSAGVLLLKNAYQDTRSIDAASAIYERIIADEKAAQGEKADHFAASGANDRIWNSAQKLCQHDPKVFAQYFGNLAIDAVCEAWLGPNYQMTAQVNLVRPSGAAQSPHRDYHLGFQPREIAARYPAHVHDLSPVLTLQGAIAHVDMPIESGPTKLLPFSQRFRHGYLAFTMPEFR
;
A
#
# COMPACT_ATOMS: atom_id res chain seq x y z
N GLY A 1 -17.30 8.20 21.01
CA GLY A 1 -17.58 6.86 21.52
C GLY A 1 -16.30 6.07 21.68
N ASP A 2 -16.31 5.12 22.55
CA ASP A 2 -15.15 4.27 22.81
C ASP A 2 -14.85 3.37 21.61
N ASN A 3 -13.75 3.67 20.91
CA ASN A 3 -13.32 2.92 19.72
C ASN A 3 -12.52 1.65 20.10
N HIS A 4 -12.38 1.31 21.38
CA HIS A 4 -11.57 0.17 21.80
C HIS A 4 -12.09 -1.16 21.27
N ALA A 5 -13.39 -1.38 21.35
CA ALA A 5 -14.01 -2.61 20.85
C ALA A 5 -13.81 -2.77 19.35
N LEU A 6 -13.98 -1.68 18.58
CA LEU A 6 -13.79 -1.67 17.14
C LEU A 6 -12.31 -1.89 16.76
N LYS A 7 -11.39 -1.24 17.45
CA LYS A 7 -9.94 -1.44 17.23
C LYS A 7 -9.52 -2.87 17.57
N ALA A 8 -10.06 -3.45 18.65
CA ALA A 8 -9.81 -4.85 19.01
C ALA A 8 -10.35 -5.83 17.95
N GLU A 9 -11.54 -5.58 17.39
CA GLU A 9 -12.10 -6.34 16.30
C GLU A 9 -11.19 -6.26 15.04
N TRP A 10 -10.75 -5.08 14.66
CA TRP A 10 -9.86 -4.90 13.50
C TRP A 10 -8.51 -5.58 13.69
N ALA A 11 -7.92 -5.45 14.87
CA ALA A 11 -6.69 -6.16 15.21
C ALA A 11 -6.88 -7.69 15.12
N HIS A 12 -8.04 -8.21 15.60
CA HIS A 12 -8.37 -9.61 15.45
C HIS A 12 -8.49 -10.03 13.98
N VAL A 13 -9.13 -9.21 13.14
CA VAL A 13 -9.24 -9.49 11.70
C VAL A 13 -7.87 -9.59 11.04
N PHE A 14 -6.98 -8.66 11.33
CA PHE A 14 -5.61 -8.68 10.80
C PHE A 14 -4.81 -9.89 11.28
N LEU A 15 -4.91 -10.24 12.55
CA LEU A 15 -4.10 -11.31 13.14
C LEU A 15 -4.68 -12.70 12.87
N ASN A 16 -5.99 -12.89 13.02
CA ASN A 16 -6.62 -14.20 13.14
C ASN A 16 -7.65 -14.53 12.05
N SER A 17 -8.06 -13.55 11.25
CA SER A 17 -9.08 -13.74 10.23
C SER A 17 -8.51 -13.51 8.81
N ALA A 18 -9.28 -12.91 7.93
CA ALA A 18 -8.89 -12.69 6.52
C ALA A 18 -7.62 -11.85 6.34
N GLY A 19 -7.24 -11.04 7.33
CA GLY A 19 -6.09 -10.15 7.24
C GLY A 19 -6.34 -8.91 6.38
N VAL A 20 -7.59 -8.63 6.04
CA VAL A 20 -8.00 -7.53 5.16
C VAL A 20 -9.23 -6.84 5.75
N LEU A 21 -9.22 -5.53 5.72
CA LEU A 21 -10.37 -4.67 5.98
C LEU A 21 -10.69 -3.84 4.74
N LEU A 22 -11.97 -3.70 4.43
CA LEU A 22 -12.46 -2.79 3.41
C LEU A 22 -13.28 -1.69 4.07
N LEU A 23 -12.75 -0.48 4.09
CA LEU A 23 -13.42 0.69 4.63
C LEU A 23 -14.22 1.39 3.52
N LYS A 24 -15.51 1.10 3.46
CA LYS A 24 -16.41 1.83 2.54
C LYS A 24 -16.70 3.21 3.10
N ASN A 25 -16.66 4.22 2.21
CA ASN A 25 -16.93 5.62 2.57
C ASN A 25 -16.01 6.15 3.69
N ALA A 26 -14.73 5.72 3.72
CA ALA A 26 -13.74 6.26 4.64
C ALA A 26 -13.57 7.78 4.49
N TYR A 27 -13.77 8.30 3.30
CA TYR A 27 -13.95 9.72 3.03
C TYR A 27 -15.44 10.03 2.86
N GLN A 28 -15.93 11.08 3.52
CA GLN A 28 -17.34 11.48 3.43
C GLN A 28 -17.70 12.00 2.04
N ASP A 29 -16.73 12.62 1.36
CA ASP A 29 -16.83 13.04 -0.04
C ASP A 29 -15.46 12.86 -0.73
N THR A 30 -15.44 12.96 -2.05
CA THR A 30 -14.23 12.71 -2.85
C THR A 30 -13.35 13.94 -3.03
N ARG A 31 -13.74 15.11 -2.57
CA ARG A 31 -13.05 16.40 -2.89
C ARG A 31 -11.56 16.38 -2.53
N SER A 32 -11.20 15.81 -1.38
CA SER A 32 -9.78 15.71 -0.98
C SER A 32 -9.01 14.69 -1.83
N ILE A 33 -9.67 13.62 -2.26
CA ILE A 33 -9.10 12.62 -3.17
C ILE A 33 -8.91 13.24 -4.56
N ASP A 34 -9.93 13.93 -5.07
CA ASP A 34 -9.88 14.55 -6.39
C ASP A 34 -8.81 15.66 -6.46
N ALA A 35 -8.70 16.48 -5.40
CA ALA A 35 -7.66 17.50 -5.30
C ALA A 35 -6.25 16.87 -5.24
N ALA A 36 -6.06 15.79 -4.47
CA ALA A 36 -4.79 15.07 -4.43
C ALA A 36 -4.46 14.44 -5.77
N SER A 37 -5.44 13.84 -6.46
CA SER A 37 -5.28 13.26 -7.80
C SER A 37 -4.78 14.29 -8.80
N ALA A 38 -5.40 15.46 -8.84
CA ALA A 38 -4.98 16.54 -9.75
C ALA A 38 -3.55 17.04 -9.49
N ILE A 39 -3.09 17.01 -8.23
CA ILE A 39 -1.70 17.32 -7.89
C ILE A 39 -0.77 16.18 -8.34
N TYR A 40 -1.12 14.94 -8.09
CA TYR A 40 -0.32 13.79 -8.48
C TYR A 40 -0.17 13.66 -9.99
N GLU A 41 -1.20 13.95 -10.77
CA GLU A 41 -1.11 13.99 -12.23
C GLU A 41 -0.10 15.03 -12.72
N ARG A 42 -0.07 16.22 -12.11
CA ARG A 42 0.94 17.25 -12.42
C ARG A 42 2.34 16.78 -12.06
N ILE A 43 2.54 16.17 -10.87
CA ILE A 43 3.83 15.63 -10.46
C ILE A 43 4.32 14.58 -11.45
N ILE A 44 3.46 13.67 -11.90
CA ILE A 44 3.81 12.66 -12.92
C ILE A 44 4.25 13.34 -14.23
N ALA A 45 3.50 14.34 -14.68
CA ALA A 45 3.83 15.05 -15.91
C ALA A 45 5.18 15.78 -15.81
N ASP A 46 5.43 16.46 -14.69
CA ASP A 46 6.68 17.20 -14.44
C ASP A 46 7.88 16.24 -14.33
N GLU A 47 7.74 15.12 -13.63
CA GLU A 47 8.80 14.12 -13.48
C GLU A 47 9.13 13.44 -14.83
N LYS A 48 8.14 13.16 -15.66
CA LYS A 48 8.35 12.66 -17.02
C LYS A 48 9.07 13.66 -17.91
N ALA A 49 8.67 14.92 -17.85
CA ALA A 49 9.33 15.98 -18.61
C ALA A 49 10.80 16.15 -18.20
N ALA A 50 11.11 16.02 -16.92
CA ALA A 50 12.46 16.21 -16.38
C ALA A 50 13.40 15.00 -16.57
N GLN A 51 12.90 13.79 -16.54
CA GLN A 51 13.71 12.57 -16.40
C GLN A 51 13.46 11.50 -17.47
N GLY A 52 12.47 11.71 -18.36
CA GLY A 52 11.99 10.67 -19.26
C GLY A 52 11.23 9.55 -18.54
N GLU A 53 10.80 8.56 -19.31
CA GLU A 53 10.11 7.40 -18.75
C GLU A 53 11.09 6.51 -17.99
N LYS A 54 10.83 6.28 -16.70
CA LYS A 54 11.60 5.34 -15.87
C LYS A 54 10.85 4.03 -15.72
N ALA A 55 11.59 2.92 -15.73
CA ALA A 55 11.04 1.64 -15.33
C ALA A 55 10.73 1.66 -13.81
N ASP A 56 9.57 1.11 -13.43
CA ASP A 56 9.26 0.79 -12.05
C ASP A 56 9.87 -0.59 -11.68
N HIS A 57 10.09 -0.85 -10.39
CA HIS A 57 10.56 -2.16 -9.91
C HIS A 57 9.67 -3.34 -10.33
N PHE A 58 8.42 -3.07 -10.70
CA PHE A 58 7.39 -4.08 -10.98
C PHE A 58 6.88 -4.06 -12.42
N ALA A 59 7.29 -3.10 -13.25
CA ALA A 59 6.79 -2.97 -14.62
C ALA A 59 7.85 -2.43 -15.56
N ALA A 60 7.71 -2.77 -16.84
CA ALA A 60 8.52 -2.18 -17.90
C ALA A 60 8.29 -0.66 -17.98
N SER A 61 9.29 0.06 -18.50
CA SER A 61 9.19 1.51 -18.70
C SER A 61 7.93 1.89 -19.49
N GLY A 62 7.16 2.84 -18.98
CA GLY A 62 5.94 3.35 -19.62
C GLY A 62 4.67 2.53 -19.37
N ALA A 63 4.75 1.35 -18.73
CA ALA A 63 3.58 0.52 -18.44
C ALA A 63 2.78 1.02 -17.23
N ASN A 64 3.46 1.62 -16.24
CA ASN A 64 2.83 2.20 -15.06
C ASN A 64 3.57 3.47 -14.65
N ASP A 65 2.89 4.35 -13.93
CA ASP A 65 3.52 5.51 -13.31
C ASP A 65 3.54 5.32 -11.79
N ARG A 66 4.65 5.70 -11.15
CA ARG A 66 4.78 5.65 -9.70
C ARG A 66 5.38 6.95 -9.15
N ILE A 67 4.72 7.51 -8.14
CA ILE A 67 5.26 8.62 -7.37
C ILE A 67 5.77 8.07 -6.04
N TRP A 68 7.08 8.12 -5.84
CA TRP A 68 7.71 7.83 -4.57
C TRP A 68 7.63 9.04 -3.62
N ASN A 69 7.52 8.79 -2.32
CA ASN A 69 7.39 9.84 -1.29
C ASN A 69 6.21 10.78 -1.57
N SER A 70 5.08 10.22 -2.00
CA SER A 70 3.93 11.01 -2.44
C SER A 70 3.34 11.88 -1.33
N ALA A 71 3.44 11.47 -0.07
CA ALA A 71 3.02 12.27 1.07
C ALA A 71 3.83 13.58 1.17
N GLN A 72 5.16 13.49 1.11
CA GLN A 72 6.03 14.66 1.12
C GLN A 72 5.79 15.58 -0.07
N LYS A 73 5.70 14.99 -1.27
CA LYS A 73 5.46 15.77 -2.50
C LYS A 73 4.11 16.47 -2.46
N LEU A 74 3.04 15.79 -2.02
CA LEU A 74 1.74 16.43 -1.85
C LEU A 74 1.79 17.60 -0.86
N CYS A 75 2.46 17.41 0.28
CA CYS A 75 2.63 18.45 1.28
C CYS A 75 3.41 19.67 0.73
N GLN A 76 4.44 19.44 -0.09
CA GLN A 76 5.22 20.51 -0.72
C GLN A 76 4.41 21.29 -1.76
N HIS A 77 3.53 20.61 -2.51
CA HIS A 77 2.69 21.25 -3.51
C HIS A 77 1.48 21.96 -2.91
N ASP A 78 0.81 21.35 -1.95
CA ASP A 78 -0.34 21.94 -1.24
C ASP A 78 -0.50 21.34 0.16
N PRO A 79 0.00 22.03 1.22
CA PRO A 79 -0.12 21.57 2.60
C PRO A 79 -1.57 21.41 3.08
N LYS A 80 -2.51 22.18 2.52
CA LYS A 80 -3.92 22.11 2.90
C LYS A 80 -4.56 20.84 2.34
N VAL A 81 -4.34 20.55 1.07
CA VAL A 81 -4.80 19.30 0.44
C VAL A 81 -4.15 18.11 1.14
N PHE A 82 -2.85 18.18 1.45
CA PHE A 82 -2.16 17.15 2.22
C PHE A 82 -2.85 16.87 3.56
N ALA A 83 -3.15 17.89 4.34
CA ALA A 83 -3.80 17.75 5.63
C ALA A 83 -5.22 17.16 5.50
N GLN A 84 -5.98 17.56 4.50
CA GLN A 84 -7.33 17.04 4.24
C GLN A 84 -7.32 15.59 3.76
N TYR A 85 -6.33 15.22 2.96
CA TYR A 85 -6.22 13.88 2.40
C TYR A 85 -5.65 12.86 3.40
N PHE A 86 -4.54 13.18 4.08
CA PHE A 86 -3.92 12.28 5.06
C PHE A 86 -4.51 12.37 6.46
N GLY A 87 -5.23 13.43 6.80
CA GLY A 87 -5.88 13.62 8.11
C GLY A 87 -7.19 12.83 8.26
N ASN A 88 -7.30 11.64 7.67
CA ASN A 88 -8.49 10.82 7.72
C ASN A 88 -8.56 9.99 9.00
N LEU A 89 -9.56 10.26 9.84
CA LEU A 89 -9.73 9.60 11.14
C LEU A 89 -10.03 8.09 11.07
N ALA A 90 -10.64 7.61 9.97
CA ALA A 90 -10.91 6.18 9.82
C ALA A 90 -9.59 5.43 9.51
N ILE A 91 -8.73 6.00 8.67
CA ILE A 91 -7.41 5.44 8.38
C ILE A 91 -6.54 5.47 9.64
N ASP A 92 -6.53 6.58 10.36
CA ASP A 92 -5.80 6.71 11.63
C ASP A 92 -6.23 5.64 12.64
N ALA A 93 -7.53 5.46 12.83
CA ALA A 93 -8.05 4.45 13.75
C ALA A 93 -7.65 3.02 13.37
N VAL A 94 -7.56 2.68 12.07
CA VAL A 94 -7.08 1.37 11.61
C VAL A 94 -5.58 1.22 11.86
N CYS A 95 -4.80 2.27 11.57
CA CYS A 95 -3.37 2.27 11.84
C CYS A 95 -3.08 2.10 13.34
N GLU A 96 -3.77 2.85 14.20
CA GLU A 96 -3.65 2.69 15.65
C GLU A 96 -4.09 1.31 16.15
N ALA A 97 -5.13 0.72 15.55
CA ALA A 97 -5.60 -0.61 15.93
C ALA A 97 -4.53 -1.69 15.74
N TRP A 98 -3.66 -1.53 14.76
CA TRP A 98 -2.63 -2.52 14.44
C TRP A 98 -1.23 -2.13 14.92
N LEU A 99 -0.82 -0.88 14.72
CA LEU A 99 0.53 -0.40 15.00
C LEU A 99 0.65 0.31 16.35
N GLY A 100 -0.47 0.70 16.95
CA GLY A 100 -0.49 1.56 18.12
C GLY A 100 -0.26 3.04 17.77
N PRO A 101 -0.16 3.91 18.77
CA PRO A 101 0.06 5.33 18.56
C PRO A 101 1.48 5.62 18.03
N ASN A 102 1.64 6.76 17.39
CA ASN A 102 2.92 7.24 16.87
C ASN A 102 3.53 6.38 15.74
N TYR A 103 2.69 5.73 14.95
CA TYR A 103 3.14 5.03 13.75
C TYR A 103 3.70 6.01 12.71
N GLN A 104 4.64 5.55 11.90
CA GLN A 104 5.17 6.32 10.77
C GLN A 104 4.41 5.93 9.49
N MET A 105 3.95 6.94 8.76
CA MET A 105 3.30 6.73 7.46
C MET A 105 4.26 7.09 6.33
N THR A 106 4.35 6.20 5.34
CA THR A 106 4.93 6.48 4.03
C THR A 106 3.85 6.30 2.97
N ALA A 107 3.94 7.00 1.87
CA ALA A 107 2.95 6.89 0.81
C ALA A 107 3.59 6.92 -0.57
N GLN A 108 2.94 6.22 -1.49
CA GLN A 108 3.30 6.12 -2.90
C GLN A 108 2.01 6.19 -3.72
N VAL A 109 2.09 6.71 -4.93
CA VAL A 109 0.99 6.62 -5.90
C VAL A 109 1.36 5.60 -6.96
N ASN A 110 0.45 4.71 -7.27
CA ASN A 110 0.51 3.81 -8.40
C ASN A 110 -0.57 4.18 -9.40
N LEU A 111 -0.18 4.49 -10.61
CA LEU A 111 -1.09 4.65 -11.73
C LEU A 111 -0.84 3.51 -12.73
N VAL A 112 -1.76 2.56 -12.77
CA VAL A 112 -1.71 1.43 -13.70
C VAL A 112 -2.32 1.88 -15.01
N ARG A 113 -1.57 1.73 -16.11
CA ARG A 113 -2.04 2.07 -17.45
C ARG A 113 -2.61 0.84 -18.16
N PRO A 114 -3.43 1.04 -19.19
CA PRO A 114 -3.86 -0.06 -20.07
C PRO A 114 -2.66 -0.90 -20.50
N SER A 115 -2.78 -2.21 -20.41
CA SER A 115 -1.70 -3.18 -20.71
C SER A 115 -0.51 -3.16 -19.73
N GLY A 116 -0.62 -2.47 -18.59
CA GLY A 116 0.38 -2.53 -17.54
C GLY A 116 0.52 -3.95 -16.99
N ALA A 117 1.76 -4.38 -16.75
CA ALA A 117 2.03 -5.70 -16.19
C ALA A 117 1.58 -5.79 -14.72
N ALA A 118 1.05 -6.94 -14.33
CA ALA A 118 0.76 -7.22 -12.93
C ALA A 118 2.06 -7.30 -12.11
N GLN A 119 1.98 -6.89 -10.87
CA GLN A 119 3.06 -7.11 -9.91
C GLN A 119 3.19 -8.60 -9.59
N SER A 120 4.41 -9.05 -9.31
CA SER A 120 4.63 -10.39 -8.76
C SER A 120 4.03 -10.48 -7.35
N PRO A 121 3.48 -11.63 -6.94
CA PRO A 121 3.02 -11.84 -5.57
C PRO A 121 4.14 -11.58 -4.58
N HIS A 122 3.86 -10.81 -3.52
CA HIS A 122 4.83 -10.45 -2.49
C HIS A 122 4.14 -10.10 -1.18
N ARG A 123 4.94 -9.93 -0.13
CA ARG A 123 4.55 -9.31 1.14
C ARG A 123 5.28 -7.99 1.29
N ASP A 124 4.56 -6.93 1.66
CA ASP A 124 5.16 -5.61 1.87
C ASP A 124 5.78 -5.51 3.26
N TYR A 125 7.03 -5.93 3.36
CA TYR A 125 7.94 -5.66 4.47
C TYR A 125 9.37 -5.60 3.93
N HIS A 126 10.35 -5.18 4.72
CA HIS A 126 11.70 -4.88 4.23
C HIS A 126 12.43 -6.03 3.51
N LEU A 127 12.03 -7.28 3.75
CA LEU A 127 12.57 -8.46 3.06
C LEU A 127 11.65 -9.02 1.98
N GLY A 128 10.44 -8.48 1.81
CA GLY A 128 9.41 -9.05 0.93
C GLY A 128 9.73 -9.00 -0.56
N PHE A 129 10.67 -8.14 -0.95
CA PHE A 129 11.15 -7.98 -2.33
C PHE A 129 12.57 -8.51 -2.53
N GLN A 130 13.17 -9.06 -1.48
CA GLN A 130 14.55 -9.53 -1.59
C GLN A 130 14.60 -10.88 -2.33
N PRO A 131 15.66 -11.13 -3.13
CA PRO A 131 15.93 -12.45 -3.68
C PRO A 131 16.02 -13.50 -2.56
N ARG A 132 15.64 -14.73 -2.90
CA ARG A 132 15.63 -15.86 -1.95
C ARG A 132 16.94 -16.02 -1.18
N GLU A 133 18.07 -15.84 -1.86
CA GLU A 133 19.41 -15.99 -1.29
C GLU A 133 19.70 -14.93 -0.22
N ILE A 134 19.12 -13.75 -0.36
CA ILE A 134 19.22 -12.67 0.63
C ILE A 134 18.24 -12.94 1.78
N ALA A 135 16.99 -13.23 1.47
CA ALA A 135 15.98 -13.51 2.48
C ALA A 135 16.39 -14.68 3.39
N ALA A 136 16.98 -15.74 2.83
CA ALA A 136 17.45 -16.91 3.57
C ALA A 136 18.58 -16.64 4.58
N ARG A 137 19.23 -15.49 4.55
CA ARG A 137 20.27 -15.09 5.52
C ARG A 137 19.68 -14.64 6.86
N TYR A 138 18.40 -14.33 6.89
CA TYR A 138 17.72 -13.83 8.07
C TYR A 138 17.08 -14.98 8.85
N PRO A 139 17.15 -14.97 10.18
CA PRO A 139 16.52 -15.99 11.00
C PRO A 139 14.99 -15.92 10.92
N ALA A 140 14.34 -17.06 11.14
CA ALA A 140 12.89 -17.22 10.98
C ALA A 140 12.06 -16.17 11.74
N HIS A 141 12.48 -15.79 12.95
CA HIS A 141 11.74 -14.80 13.73
C HIS A 141 11.71 -13.39 13.10
N VAL A 142 12.69 -13.02 12.28
CA VAL A 142 12.67 -11.75 11.53
C VAL A 142 11.55 -11.78 10.48
N HIS A 143 11.37 -12.90 9.80
CA HIS A 143 10.28 -13.08 8.83
C HIS A 143 8.90 -13.17 9.49
N ASP A 144 8.83 -13.57 10.75
CA ASP A 144 7.58 -13.60 11.51
C ASP A 144 7.20 -12.23 12.07
N LEU A 145 8.17 -11.52 12.67
CA LEU A 145 7.92 -10.27 13.39
C LEU A 145 7.84 -9.04 12.47
N SER A 146 8.74 -8.97 11.49
CA SER A 146 8.85 -7.77 10.66
C SER A 146 7.57 -7.45 9.87
N PRO A 147 6.85 -8.43 9.26
CA PRO A 147 5.57 -8.15 8.61
C PRO A 147 4.48 -7.63 9.55
N VAL A 148 4.45 -8.07 10.82
CA VAL A 148 3.44 -7.60 11.78
C VAL A 148 3.67 -6.18 12.28
N LEU A 149 4.85 -5.63 12.05
CA LEU A 149 5.16 -4.22 12.32
C LEU A 149 4.86 -3.30 11.13
N THR A 150 4.25 -3.85 10.09
CA THR A 150 3.87 -3.12 8.88
C THR A 150 2.37 -3.28 8.65
N LEU A 151 1.70 -2.19 8.31
CA LEU A 151 0.33 -2.20 7.81
C LEU A 151 0.32 -1.50 6.47
N GLN A 152 -0.21 -2.19 5.44
CA GLN A 152 -0.39 -1.58 4.13
C GLN A 152 -1.85 -1.21 3.92
N GLY A 153 -2.09 -0.01 3.44
CA GLY A 153 -3.40 0.47 3.01
C GLY A 153 -3.34 0.97 1.57
N ALA A 154 -4.47 0.93 0.90
CA ALA A 154 -4.64 1.54 -0.40
C ALA A 154 -5.93 2.37 -0.44
N ILE A 155 -5.85 3.56 -1.01
CA ILE A 155 -7.00 4.44 -1.26
C ILE A 155 -7.26 4.38 -2.76
N ALA A 156 -8.47 3.97 -3.15
CA ALA A 156 -8.90 4.00 -4.54
C ALA A 156 -9.23 5.44 -4.94
N HIS A 157 -8.52 5.98 -5.93
CA HIS A 157 -8.75 7.32 -6.49
C HIS A 157 -9.73 7.30 -7.66
N VAL A 158 -9.98 6.13 -8.22
CA VAL A 158 -10.90 5.88 -9.34
C VAL A 158 -11.65 4.59 -9.08
N ASP A 159 -12.70 4.35 -9.84
CA ASP A 159 -13.35 3.04 -9.86
C ASP A 159 -12.35 1.97 -10.32
N MET A 160 -12.35 0.83 -9.63
CA MET A 160 -11.42 -0.27 -9.87
C MET A 160 -12.19 -1.54 -10.26
N PRO A 161 -12.79 -1.60 -11.45
CA PRO A 161 -13.40 -2.82 -11.95
C PRO A 161 -12.34 -3.91 -12.19
N ILE A 162 -12.76 -5.16 -12.29
CA ILE A 162 -11.84 -6.30 -12.44
C ILE A 162 -10.91 -6.12 -13.65
N GLU A 163 -11.42 -5.53 -14.72
CA GLU A 163 -10.71 -5.28 -15.98
C GLU A 163 -9.59 -4.26 -15.84
N SER A 164 -9.65 -3.38 -14.82
CA SER A 164 -8.60 -2.41 -14.53
C SER A 164 -7.37 -3.01 -13.82
N GLY A 165 -7.43 -4.29 -13.44
CA GLY A 165 -6.34 -4.98 -12.75
C GLY A 165 -6.14 -4.52 -11.30
N PRO A 166 -7.18 -4.51 -10.45
CA PRO A 166 -7.05 -4.11 -9.06
C PRO A 166 -6.10 -5.01 -8.27
N THR A 167 -5.62 -4.52 -7.15
CA THR A 167 -4.79 -5.29 -6.22
C THR A 167 -5.52 -6.56 -5.78
N LYS A 168 -4.86 -7.70 -5.97
CA LYS A 168 -5.34 -9.00 -5.50
C LYS A 168 -4.73 -9.30 -4.15
N LEU A 169 -5.56 -9.73 -3.21
CA LEU A 169 -5.15 -10.11 -1.87
C LEU A 169 -5.45 -11.59 -1.67
N LEU A 170 -4.56 -12.31 -1.00
CA LEU A 170 -4.77 -13.70 -0.62
C LEU A 170 -5.19 -13.74 0.86
N PRO A 171 -6.49 -13.91 1.17
CA PRO A 171 -6.96 -13.95 2.55
C PRO A 171 -6.28 -15.06 3.35
N PHE A 172 -6.07 -14.82 4.63
CA PHE A 172 -5.42 -15.73 5.59
C PHE A 172 -3.93 -16.00 5.33
N SER A 173 -3.33 -15.44 4.27
CA SER A 173 -1.92 -15.69 3.92
C SER A 173 -0.95 -15.12 4.97
N GLN A 174 -1.35 -14.10 5.73
CA GLN A 174 -0.53 -13.53 6.81
C GLN A 174 -0.26 -14.54 7.92
N ARG A 175 -1.11 -15.56 8.07
CA ARG A 175 -0.95 -16.64 9.07
C ARG A 175 0.00 -17.75 8.60
N PHE A 176 0.36 -17.78 7.35
CA PHE A 176 1.28 -18.76 6.81
C PHE A 176 2.73 -18.29 7.02
N ARG A 177 3.39 -18.83 8.05
CA ARG A 177 4.72 -18.38 8.49
C ARG A 177 5.76 -18.40 7.37
N HIS A 178 5.75 -19.43 6.53
CA HIS A 178 6.69 -19.58 5.41
C HIS A 178 6.24 -18.86 4.12
N GLY A 179 5.19 -18.06 4.18
CA GLY A 179 4.66 -17.35 3.01
C GLY A 179 5.67 -16.41 2.32
N TYR A 180 6.68 -15.95 3.04
CA TYR A 180 7.77 -15.18 2.45
C TYR A 180 8.61 -16.00 1.46
N LEU A 181 8.67 -17.31 1.61
CA LEU A 181 9.34 -18.23 0.66
C LEU A 181 8.40 -18.62 -0.49
N ALA A 182 7.12 -18.79 -0.21
CA ALA A 182 6.16 -19.29 -1.18
C ALA A 182 6.13 -18.42 -2.46
N PHE A 183 6.13 -17.12 -2.32
CA PHE A 183 6.09 -16.20 -3.46
C PHE A 183 7.41 -16.15 -4.27
N THR A 184 8.50 -16.66 -3.73
CA THR A 184 9.78 -16.77 -4.46
C THR A 184 9.92 -18.08 -5.21
N MET A 185 9.00 -19.01 -5.01
CA MET A 185 9.00 -20.34 -5.65
C MET A 185 8.22 -20.29 -6.97
N PRO A 186 8.77 -20.84 -8.06
CA PRO A 186 8.11 -20.80 -9.39
C PRO A 186 6.71 -21.41 -9.40
N GLU A 187 6.47 -22.40 -8.56
CA GLU A 187 5.19 -23.12 -8.46
C GLU A 187 4.03 -22.26 -7.96
N PHE A 188 4.32 -21.11 -7.33
CA PHE A 188 3.32 -20.16 -6.78
C PHE A 188 3.20 -18.87 -7.59
N ARG A 189 3.82 -18.78 -8.75
CA ARG A 189 3.79 -17.62 -9.63
C ARG A 189 2.78 -17.72 -10.76
#